data_17de1d569aec56b5f083e2c1f7289994
#
_entry.id   17de1d569aec56b5f083e2c1f7289994
#
_cell.length_a   1.000
_cell.length_b   1.000
_cell.length_c   1.000
_cell.angle_alpha   90.00
_cell.angle_beta   90.00
_cell.angle_gamma   90.00
#
_symmetry.space_group_name_H-M   'P 1'
#
loop_
_entity.id
_entity.type
_entity.pdbx_description
1 polymer ?
#
loop_
_entity_poly.entity_id
_entity_poly.type
_entity_poly.pdbx_seq_one_letter_code
_entity_poly.pdbx_strand_id
1 'polypeptide(L)'
;MIIELTSHEFEALLTGIAPHHLRLVQDSAIAPPEILAMLSRLAADIGAEFSPSAWMIVEDDEIVGLCSVIKIPQDGKIHIGYGVAPSRQSRGCTTRAIGQLLEWARNDPRVALVSSETGVDNIASQRVLERNGFIRIGERIDAEDGPLICWEAMTV
;
A
#
# COMPACT_ATOMS: atom_id res chain seq x y z
N MET A 1 -8.41 -3.01 -8.53
CA MET A 1 -8.76 -4.07 -7.56
C MET A 1 -7.54 -4.37 -6.70
N ILE A 2 -7.76 -4.76 -5.46
CA ILE A 2 -6.66 -5.25 -4.60
C ILE A 2 -6.82 -6.74 -4.34
N ILE A 3 -5.69 -7.46 -4.35
CA ILE A 3 -5.65 -8.90 -4.12
C ILE A 3 -4.60 -9.16 -3.05
N GLU A 4 -4.94 -9.95 -2.04
CA GLU A 4 -4.02 -10.29 -0.96
C GLU A 4 -2.71 -10.86 -1.51
N LEU A 5 -1.61 -10.40 -0.95
CA LEU A 5 -0.26 -10.79 -1.35
C LEU A 5 0.38 -11.55 -0.20
N THR A 6 0.51 -12.86 -0.36
CA THR A 6 1.12 -13.74 0.64
C THR A 6 2.60 -13.96 0.33
N SER A 7 3.30 -14.69 1.21
CA SER A 7 4.73 -14.98 1.01
C SER A 7 5.00 -15.71 -0.30
N HIS A 8 4.09 -16.58 -0.72
CA HIS A 8 4.23 -17.32 -1.97
C HIS A 8 4.21 -16.38 -3.18
N GLU A 9 3.27 -15.43 -3.22
CA GLU A 9 3.20 -14.45 -4.30
C GLU A 9 4.37 -13.47 -4.26
N PHE A 10 4.86 -13.09 -3.07
CA PHE A 10 6.07 -12.28 -2.97
C PHE A 10 7.28 -12.98 -3.58
N GLU A 11 7.45 -14.29 -3.34
CA GLU A 11 8.52 -15.06 -3.95
C GLU A 11 8.45 -15.03 -5.47
N ALA A 12 7.26 -15.17 -6.03
CA ALA A 12 7.06 -15.09 -7.48
C ALA A 12 7.47 -13.72 -8.01
N LEU A 13 7.01 -12.64 -7.36
CA LEU A 13 7.35 -11.27 -7.76
C LEU A 13 8.86 -11.01 -7.70
N LEU A 14 9.53 -11.51 -6.66
CA LEU A 14 10.99 -11.36 -6.49
C LEU A 14 11.78 -12.06 -7.60
N THR A 15 11.23 -13.12 -8.18
CA THR A 15 11.85 -13.83 -9.30
C THR A 15 11.38 -13.32 -10.67
N GLY A 16 10.56 -12.26 -10.70
CA GLY A 16 10.08 -11.68 -11.93
C GLY A 16 8.92 -12.43 -12.57
N ILE A 17 8.19 -13.23 -11.78
CA ILE A 17 7.06 -14.02 -12.24
C ILE A 17 5.77 -13.44 -11.66
N ALA A 18 4.77 -13.21 -12.52
CA ALA A 18 3.45 -12.78 -12.08
C ALA A 18 2.69 -13.97 -11.46
N PRO A 19 2.23 -13.83 -10.19
CA PRO A 19 1.41 -14.88 -9.58
C PRO A 19 0.03 -14.95 -10.25
N HIS A 20 -0.62 -16.09 -10.09
CA HIS A 20 -1.93 -16.37 -10.66
C HIS A 20 -1.89 -16.27 -12.21
N HIS A 21 -2.95 -15.76 -12.81
CA HIS A 21 -3.02 -15.51 -14.26
C HIS A 21 -2.79 -14.03 -14.60
N LEU A 22 -2.14 -13.31 -13.69
CA LEU A 22 -1.89 -11.88 -13.85
C LEU A 22 -0.64 -11.63 -14.70
N ARG A 23 -0.45 -10.37 -15.09
CA ARG A 23 0.73 -9.93 -15.85
C ARG A 23 1.50 -8.89 -15.04
N LEU A 24 2.81 -8.85 -15.23
CA LEU A 24 3.63 -7.77 -14.70
C LEU A 24 3.67 -6.61 -15.68
N VAL A 25 3.83 -5.39 -15.18
CA VAL A 25 4.15 -4.23 -15.99
C VAL A 25 5.51 -4.47 -16.67
N GLN A 26 5.60 -4.29 -17.97
CA GLN A 26 6.81 -4.61 -18.73
C GLN A 26 7.74 -3.41 -18.94
N ASP A 27 7.21 -2.20 -18.93
CA ASP A 27 7.96 -0.97 -19.22
C ASP A 27 8.45 -0.26 -17.96
N SER A 28 8.13 -0.74 -16.77
CA SER A 28 8.69 -0.26 -15.51
C SER A 28 8.48 -1.29 -14.40
N ALA A 29 9.18 -1.15 -13.30
CA ALA A 29 9.04 -2.05 -12.16
C ALA A 29 7.99 -1.54 -11.18
N ILE A 30 7.23 -2.45 -10.56
CA ILE A 30 6.27 -2.11 -9.51
C ILE A 30 6.97 -1.56 -8.25
N ALA A 31 8.22 -1.97 -8.04
CA ALA A 31 9.10 -1.46 -6.99
C ALA A 31 10.54 -1.86 -7.32
N PRO A 32 11.55 -1.10 -6.85
CA PRO A 32 12.94 -1.57 -6.94
C PRO A 32 13.12 -2.93 -6.23
N PRO A 33 14.03 -3.79 -6.71
CA PRO A 33 14.21 -5.12 -6.12
C PRO A 33 14.48 -5.11 -4.61
N GLU A 34 15.29 -4.18 -4.12
CA GLU A 34 15.61 -4.07 -2.70
C GLU A 34 14.39 -3.63 -1.88
N ILE A 35 13.54 -2.79 -2.42
CA ILE A 35 12.29 -2.37 -1.77
C ILE A 35 11.31 -3.54 -1.74
N LEU A 36 11.18 -4.27 -2.84
CA LEU A 36 10.30 -5.44 -2.91
C LEU A 36 10.72 -6.51 -1.90
N ALA A 37 12.03 -6.76 -1.77
CA ALA A 37 12.57 -7.69 -0.79
C ALA A 37 12.29 -7.23 0.65
N MET A 38 12.44 -5.93 0.92
CA MET A 38 12.12 -5.35 2.23
C MET A 38 10.63 -5.52 2.55
N LEU A 39 9.76 -5.22 1.59
CA LEU A 39 8.32 -5.35 1.77
C LEU A 39 7.90 -6.80 2.00
N SER A 40 8.56 -7.75 1.34
CA SER A 40 8.32 -9.19 1.55
C SER A 40 8.63 -9.61 2.98
N ARG A 41 9.78 -9.18 3.51
CA ARG A 41 10.16 -9.49 4.90
C ARG A 41 9.22 -8.84 5.90
N LEU A 42 8.88 -7.57 5.67
CA LEU A 42 7.97 -6.83 6.53
C LEU A 42 6.58 -7.46 6.56
N ALA A 43 6.08 -7.89 5.40
CA ALA A 43 4.78 -8.54 5.30
C ALA A 43 4.75 -9.88 6.06
N ALA A 44 5.85 -10.64 6.03
CA ALA A 44 5.95 -11.87 6.78
C ALA A 44 5.96 -11.62 8.29
N ASP A 45 6.72 -10.62 8.74
CA ASP A 45 6.80 -10.27 10.16
C ASP A 45 5.45 -9.77 10.70
N ILE A 46 4.80 -8.86 9.99
CA ILE A 46 3.49 -8.33 10.37
C ILE A 46 2.42 -9.41 10.24
N GLY A 47 2.48 -10.22 9.19
CA GLY A 47 1.52 -11.29 8.91
C GLY A 47 1.44 -12.35 9.99
N ALA A 48 2.51 -12.50 10.80
CA ALA A 48 2.50 -13.41 11.94
C ALA A 48 1.52 -12.94 13.05
N GLU A 49 1.21 -11.65 13.10
CA GLU A 49 0.32 -11.06 14.10
C GLU A 49 -0.96 -10.48 13.52
N PHE A 50 -0.92 -10.04 12.27
CA PHE A 50 -2.07 -9.42 11.59
C PHE A 50 -2.05 -9.76 10.10
N SER A 51 -3.12 -10.35 9.61
CA SER A 51 -3.27 -10.76 8.21
C SER A 51 -4.68 -10.33 7.71
N PRO A 52 -4.81 -9.89 6.44
CA PRO A 52 -3.76 -9.68 5.45
C PRO A 52 -2.85 -8.49 5.78
N SER A 53 -1.59 -8.55 5.38
CA SER A 53 -0.61 -7.49 5.64
C SER A 53 -0.09 -6.82 4.37
N ALA A 54 -0.44 -7.34 3.20
CA ALA A 54 -0.04 -6.75 1.92
C ALA A 54 -1.03 -7.13 0.83
N TRP A 55 -1.12 -6.27 -0.20
CA TRP A 55 -1.99 -6.48 -1.36
C TRP A 55 -1.27 -6.06 -2.63
N MET A 56 -1.56 -6.78 -3.72
CA MET A 56 -1.25 -6.34 -5.08
C MET A 56 -2.33 -5.36 -5.53
N ILE A 57 -1.93 -4.28 -6.19
CA ILE A 57 -2.85 -3.38 -6.89
C ILE A 57 -2.93 -3.89 -8.33
N VAL A 58 -4.12 -4.27 -8.76
CA VAL A 58 -4.35 -4.92 -10.07
C VAL A 58 -5.35 -4.11 -10.88
N GLU A 59 -4.98 -3.83 -12.13
CA GLU A 59 -5.84 -3.18 -13.12
C GLU A 59 -5.73 -3.96 -14.43
N ASP A 60 -6.88 -4.37 -14.99
CA ASP A 60 -6.93 -5.12 -16.25
C ASP A 60 -6.02 -6.36 -16.26
N ASP A 61 -6.04 -7.13 -15.18
CA ASP A 61 -5.20 -8.32 -14.96
C ASP A 61 -3.69 -8.03 -14.93
N GLU A 62 -3.31 -6.79 -14.81
CA GLU A 62 -1.91 -6.37 -14.67
C GLU A 62 -1.63 -5.92 -13.23
N ILE A 63 -0.54 -6.41 -12.65
CA ILE A 63 -0.08 -5.97 -11.33
C ILE A 63 0.64 -4.64 -11.52
N VAL A 64 0.00 -3.55 -11.10
CA VAL A 64 0.53 -2.20 -11.31
C VAL A 64 1.23 -1.62 -10.08
N GLY A 65 1.02 -2.21 -8.90
CA GLY A 65 1.63 -1.72 -7.68
C GLY A 65 1.34 -2.58 -6.48
N LEU A 66 1.73 -2.08 -5.32
CA LEU A 66 1.58 -2.76 -4.04
C LEU A 66 1.05 -1.81 -2.98
N CYS A 67 0.33 -2.38 -2.01
CA CYS A 67 -0.07 -1.71 -0.78
C CYS A 67 0.26 -2.62 0.40
N SER A 68 0.83 -2.07 1.46
CA SER A 68 1.27 -2.86 2.61
C SER A 68 0.91 -2.19 3.92
N VAL A 69 0.59 -3.02 4.93
CA VAL A 69 0.64 -2.58 6.32
C VAL A 69 2.12 -2.56 6.70
N ILE A 70 2.61 -1.42 7.17
CA ILE A 70 4.04 -1.22 7.37
C ILE A 70 4.48 -1.13 8.83
N LYS A 71 3.53 -1.25 9.75
CA LYS A 71 3.79 -1.33 11.20
C LYS A 71 2.86 -2.36 11.79
N ILE A 72 3.29 -3.03 12.87
CA ILE A 72 2.41 -3.94 13.60
C ILE A 72 1.21 -3.16 14.10
N PRO A 73 -0.03 -3.57 13.75
CA PRO A 73 -1.22 -2.84 14.17
C PRO A 73 -1.37 -2.80 15.69
N GLN A 74 -1.81 -1.65 16.20
CA GLN A 74 -2.06 -1.44 17.63
C GLN A 74 -3.36 -0.67 17.81
N ASP A 75 -4.16 -1.10 18.79
CA ASP A 75 -5.39 -0.40 19.19
C ASP A 75 -6.35 -0.10 18.03
N GLY A 76 -6.45 -1.04 17.10
CA GLY A 76 -7.33 -0.89 15.93
C GLY A 76 -6.80 0.02 14.84
N LYS A 77 -5.55 0.44 14.92
CA LYS A 77 -4.92 1.33 13.94
C LYS A 77 -3.96 0.56 13.06
N ILE A 78 -4.17 0.64 11.74
CA ILE A 78 -3.20 0.13 10.75
C ILE A 78 -2.54 1.31 10.04
N HIS A 79 -1.24 1.19 9.80
CA HIS A 79 -0.46 2.18 9.07
C HIS A 79 -0.03 1.59 7.74
N ILE A 80 -0.36 2.26 6.64
CA ILE A 80 -0.14 1.73 5.29
C ILE A 80 0.85 2.55 4.49
N GLY A 81 1.56 1.84 3.60
CA GLY A 81 2.33 2.43 2.52
C GLY A 81 1.89 1.83 1.20
N TYR A 82 2.09 2.52 0.11
CA TYR A 82 1.69 2.05 -1.22
C TYR A 82 2.53 2.70 -2.31
N GLY A 83 2.52 2.07 -3.47
CA GLY A 83 3.19 2.61 -4.65
C GLY A 83 2.74 1.90 -5.90
N VAL A 84 2.88 2.58 -7.03
CA VAL A 84 2.49 2.10 -8.37
C VAL A 84 3.69 2.28 -9.30
N ALA A 85 3.85 1.36 -10.25
CA ALA A 85 4.89 1.44 -11.26
C ALA A 85 4.87 2.81 -11.94
N PRO A 86 6.03 3.44 -12.20
CA PRO A 86 6.08 4.79 -12.79
C PRO A 86 5.24 4.95 -14.06
N SER A 87 5.22 3.95 -14.92
CA SER A 87 4.46 3.98 -16.17
C SER A 87 2.94 3.86 -15.97
N ARG A 88 2.49 3.58 -14.78
CA ARG A 88 1.06 3.43 -14.43
C ARG A 88 0.56 4.51 -13.49
N GLN A 89 1.39 5.49 -13.16
CA GLN A 89 1.00 6.64 -12.33
C GLN A 89 0.04 7.56 -13.09
N SER A 90 -0.70 8.39 -12.34
CA SER A 90 -1.64 9.38 -12.88
C SER A 90 -2.82 8.78 -13.64
N ARG A 91 -3.18 7.53 -13.38
CA ARG A 91 -4.31 6.84 -14.01
C ARG A 91 -5.45 6.53 -13.02
N GLY A 92 -5.32 6.99 -11.78
CA GLY A 92 -6.31 6.73 -10.74
C GLY A 92 -6.23 5.33 -10.11
N CYS A 93 -5.26 4.50 -10.49
CA CYS A 93 -5.10 3.15 -9.96
C CYS A 93 -4.95 3.16 -8.44
N THR A 94 -4.09 4.02 -7.92
CA THR A 94 -3.83 4.12 -6.48
C THR A 94 -5.08 4.63 -5.74
N THR A 95 -5.76 5.63 -6.27
CA THR A 95 -6.98 6.17 -5.67
C THR A 95 -8.04 5.08 -5.51
N ARG A 96 -8.25 4.28 -6.57
CA ARG A 96 -9.21 3.17 -6.53
C ARG A 96 -8.78 2.09 -5.54
N ALA A 97 -7.49 1.76 -5.51
CA ALA A 97 -6.95 0.73 -4.62
C ALA A 97 -7.12 1.13 -3.15
N ILE A 98 -6.80 2.36 -2.79
CA ILE A 98 -6.95 2.84 -1.41
C ILE A 98 -8.43 2.90 -1.02
N GLY A 99 -9.31 3.24 -1.95
CA GLY A 99 -10.76 3.16 -1.73
C GLY A 99 -11.22 1.75 -1.38
N GLN A 100 -10.71 0.75 -2.08
CA GLN A 100 -11.00 -0.66 -1.80
C GLN A 100 -10.40 -1.11 -0.48
N LEU A 101 -9.21 -0.63 -0.14
CA LEU A 101 -8.59 -0.93 1.14
C LEU A 101 -9.43 -0.39 2.30
N LEU A 102 -9.93 0.84 2.19
CA LEU A 102 -10.82 1.42 3.20
C LEU A 102 -12.12 0.64 3.32
N GLU A 103 -12.67 0.16 2.22
CA GLU A 103 -13.88 -0.68 2.24
C GLU A 103 -13.59 -1.99 2.97
N TRP A 104 -12.46 -2.64 2.69
CA TRP A 104 -12.02 -3.80 3.44
C TRP A 104 -11.89 -3.48 4.94
N ALA A 105 -11.25 -2.37 5.28
CA ALA A 105 -11.04 -1.97 6.67
C ALA A 105 -12.36 -1.72 7.40
N ARG A 106 -13.33 -1.13 6.73
CA ARG A 106 -14.67 -0.88 7.31
C ARG A 106 -15.41 -2.17 7.63
N ASN A 107 -15.11 -3.24 6.92
CA ASN A 107 -15.74 -4.55 7.12
C ASN A 107 -14.92 -5.45 8.06
N ASP A 108 -13.78 -5.00 8.55
CA ASP A 108 -12.95 -5.75 9.49
C ASP A 108 -13.07 -5.14 10.88
N PRO A 109 -13.64 -5.86 11.85
CA PRO A 109 -13.88 -5.32 13.20
C PRO A 109 -12.59 -5.01 13.96
N ARG A 110 -11.44 -5.50 13.49
CA ARG A 110 -10.14 -5.22 14.12
C ARG A 110 -9.60 -3.83 13.76
N VAL A 111 -10.14 -3.19 12.71
CA VAL A 111 -9.62 -1.95 12.18
C VAL A 111 -10.58 -0.80 12.46
N ALA A 112 -10.16 0.14 13.29
CA ALA A 112 -10.93 1.34 13.62
C ALA A 112 -10.41 2.57 12.86
N LEU A 113 -9.15 2.54 12.40
CA LEU A 113 -8.50 3.69 11.79
C LEU A 113 -7.38 3.23 10.84
N VAL A 114 -7.28 3.90 9.70
CA VAL A 114 -6.19 3.71 8.75
C VAL A 114 -5.36 4.98 8.70
N SER A 115 -4.04 4.86 8.85
CA SER A 115 -3.14 5.99 8.75
C SER A 115 -2.13 5.80 7.64
N SER A 116 -1.59 6.91 7.12
CA SER A 116 -0.55 6.91 6.11
C SER A 116 0.26 8.20 6.20
N GLU A 117 1.39 8.22 5.53
CA GLU A 117 2.25 9.40 5.47
C GLU A 117 2.63 9.69 4.02
N THR A 118 2.76 10.99 3.69
CA THR A 118 3.20 11.42 2.36
C THR A 118 4.31 12.45 2.52
N GLY A 119 5.24 12.48 1.56
CA GLY A 119 6.19 13.58 1.49
C GLY A 119 5.45 14.91 1.24
N VAL A 120 5.95 16.00 1.81
CA VAL A 120 5.34 17.33 1.64
C VAL A 120 5.31 17.78 0.18
N ASP A 121 6.23 17.23 -0.65
CA ASP A 121 6.31 17.54 -2.08
C ASP A 121 5.57 16.51 -2.95
N ASN A 122 5.06 15.43 -2.36
CA ASN A 122 4.36 14.37 -3.09
C ASN A 122 2.88 14.68 -3.22
N ILE A 123 2.56 15.61 -4.11
CA ILE A 123 1.20 16.09 -4.32
C ILE A 123 0.27 14.97 -4.81
N ALA A 124 0.77 14.11 -5.68
CA ALA A 124 -0.03 13.00 -6.21
C ALA A 124 -0.53 12.08 -5.09
N SER A 125 0.36 11.71 -4.16
CA SER A 125 0.00 10.86 -3.03
C SER A 125 -0.95 11.56 -2.04
N GLN A 126 -0.74 12.85 -1.82
CA GLN A 126 -1.65 13.66 -0.99
C GLN A 126 -3.07 13.64 -1.56
N ARG A 127 -3.21 13.80 -2.87
CA ARG A 127 -4.51 13.76 -3.55
C ARG A 127 -5.20 12.41 -3.44
N VAL A 128 -4.43 11.32 -3.51
CA VAL A 128 -4.97 9.97 -3.32
C VAL A 128 -5.68 9.87 -1.97
N LEU A 129 -5.02 10.34 -0.91
CA LEU A 129 -5.55 10.28 0.45
C LEU A 129 -6.73 11.23 0.63
N GLU A 130 -6.62 12.47 0.14
CA GLU A 130 -7.71 13.45 0.22
C GLU A 130 -8.98 12.94 -0.47
N ARG A 131 -8.84 12.37 -1.68
CA ARG A 131 -9.97 11.83 -2.45
C ARG A 131 -10.64 10.65 -1.75
N ASN A 132 -9.93 9.97 -0.87
CA ASN A 132 -10.45 8.86 -0.09
C ASN A 132 -10.91 9.27 1.31
N GLY A 133 -10.99 10.58 1.57
CA GLY A 133 -11.52 11.08 2.83
C GLY A 133 -10.56 11.07 4.01
N PHE A 134 -9.26 10.83 3.75
CA PHE A 134 -8.26 10.98 4.79
C PHE A 134 -8.14 12.44 5.21
N ILE A 135 -7.92 12.66 6.50
CA ILE A 135 -7.74 13.98 7.08
C ILE A 135 -6.27 14.16 7.45
N ARG A 136 -5.73 15.31 7.11
CA ARG A 136 -4.37 15.69 7.51
C ARG A 136 -4.38 15.98 9.01
N ILE A 137 -3.54 15.26 9.76
CA ILE A 137 -3.50 15.38 11.24
C ILE A 137 -2.23 16.03 11.75
N GLY A 138 -1.22 16.20 10.93
CA GLY A 138 0.03 16.82 11.37
C GLY A 138 1.16 16.61 10.39
N GLU A 139 2.34 16.98 10.84
CA GLU A 139 3.59 16.83 10.10
C GLU A 139 4.67 16.28 11.04
N ARG A 140 5.65 15.59 10.45
CA ARG A 140 6.85 15.16 11.17
C ARG A 140 8.05 15.17 10.22
N ILE A 141 9.24 15.11 10.77
CA ILE A 141 10.46 15.01 9.98
C ILE A 141 11.03 13.61 10.17
N ASP A 142 11.17 12.88 9.07
CA ASP A 142 11.81 11.57 9.06
C ASP A 142 13.30 11.73 8.76
N ALA A 143 14.14 10.90 9.40
CA ALA A 143 15.58 10.96 9.23
C ALA A 143 16.03 10.67 7.79
N GLU A 144 15.29 9.80 7.08
CA GLU A 144 15.61 9.40 5.71
C GLU A 144 14.77 10.15 4.66
N ASP A 145 13.46 10.28 4.92
CA ASP A 145 12.51 10.80 3.93
C ASP A 145 12.24 12.30 4.07
N GLY A 146 12.79 12.94 5.10
CA GLY A 146 12.59 14.37 5.33
C GLY A 146 11.20 14.72 5.85
N PRO A 147 10.66 15.91 5.51
CA PRO A 147 9.35 16.33 5.99
C PRO A 147 8.21 15.47 5.42
N LEU A 148 7.35 14.99 6.30
CA LEU A 148 6.18 14.15 5.95
C LEU A 148 4.91 14.77 6.50
N ILE A 149 3.80 14.56 5.80
CA ILE A 149 2.45 14.88 6.26
C ILE A 149 1.81 13.60 6.74
N CYS A 150 1.19 13.65 7.91
CA CYS A 150 0.50 12.50 8.51
C CYS A 150 -1.00 12.58 8.23
N TRP A 151 -1.60 11.44 7.86
CA TRP A 151 -3.00 11.34 7.44
C TRP A 151 -3.70 10.22 8.18
N GLU A 152 -5.00 10.42 8.46
CA GLU A 152 -5.85 9.39 9.07
C GLU A 152 -7.23 9.36 8.43
N ALA A 153 -7.80 8.15 8.35
CA ALA A 153 -9.20 7.93 7.97
C ALA A 153 -9.84 6.98 8.98
N MET A 154 -10.98 7.39 9.53
CA MET A 154 -11.78 6.54 10.42
C MET A 154 -12.54 5.52 9.56
N THR A 155 -12.71 4.30 10.09
CA THR A 155 -13.50 3.25 9.42
C THR A 155 -14.98 3.32 9.77
N VAL A 156 -15.31 4.09 10.78
CA VAL A 156 -16.70 4.28 11.25
C VAL A 156 -17.10 5.74 11.17
#